data_eef5a8006745b09eb9a698dca0763f1a
#
_entry.id   eef5a8006745b09eb9a698dca0763f1a
#
_cell.length_a   1.000
_cell.length_b   1.000
_cell.length_c   1.000
_cell.angle_alpha   90.00
_cell.angle_beta   90.00
_cell.angle_gamma   90.00
#
_symmetry.space_group_name_H-M   'P 1'
#
loop_
_entity.id
_entity.type
_entity.pdbx_description
1 polymer ?
#
loop_
_entity_poly.entity_id
_entity_poly.type
_entity_poly.pdbx_seq_one_letter_code
_entity_poly.pdbx_strand_id
1 'polypeptide(L)'
;MLIGDVARHSGVSTRMLRHYDALGLVRPSGRTVGGYREYSAEDIRRIFHVEGLRSLGLTLKQIRRALDDRAFTPAALVGDLIRWTEDRLKRDQELLERLRAIDASAPTGWQGVLRVVELMQGLDSTSAARRQQAVLARPDGEPVPAELLAGAVLTEADANVAGALRWALARSGGDPMATLAAGARSEDVDVRRRAVLTIAELPEAPGATAVLADALGDPDATVRGHAAVALGRRGVTAAVPTLVGMVVEGVNDVDAAEVLGTLSRDAECADRIMTALVDELAAPTADSAIRIRLTQALVELSGTGAREVLRRLAHDEDRAVALVATAFVGVLEGRSVHER
;
A
#
# COMPACT_ATOMS: atom_id res chain seq x y z
N MET A 1 -9.07 4.18 -62.59
CA MET A 1 -7.72 4.83 -62.44
C MET A 1 -6.66 3.77 -62.50
N LEU A 2 -5.49 4.08 -63.09
CA LEU A 2 -4.34 3.16 -63.11
C LEU A 2 -3.63 3.15 -61.76
N ILE A 3 -2.91 2.04 -61.46
CA ILE A 3 -2.25 1.82 -60.14
C ILE A 3 -1.29 2.97 -59.72
N GLY A 4 -0.63 3.62 -60.69
CA GLY A 4 0.27 4.76 -60.43
C GLY A 4 -0.52 6.02 -59.99
N ASP A 5 -1.67 6.25 -60.58
CA ASP A 5 -2.54 7.38 -60.25
C ASP A 5 -3.22 7.16 -58.87
N VAL A 6 -3.63 5.91 -58.59
CA VAL A 6 -4.17 5.53 -57.29
C VAL A 6 -3.12 5.70 -56.20
N ALA A 7 -1.88 5.30 -56.47
CA ALA A 7 -0.78 5.46 -55.51
C ALA A 7 -0.54 6.95 -55.17
N ARG A 8 -0.56 7.84 -56.15
CA ARG A 8 -0.42 9.29 -55.92
C ARG A 8 -1.61 9.87 -55.16
N HIS A 9 -2.80 9.41 -55.46
CA HIS A 9 -4.02 9.92 -54.83
C HIS A 9 -4.23 9.43 -53.40
N SER A 10 -3.90 8.17 -53.12
CA SER A 10 -4.10 7.55 -51.81
C SER A 10 -2.87 7.66 -50.86
N GLY A 11 -1.70 8.07 -51.36
CA GLY A 11 -0.46 8.03 -50.60
C GLY A 11 0.13 6.63 -50.41
N VAL A 12 -0.51 5.60 -50.96
CA VAL A 12 -0.10 4.17 -50.77
C VAL A 12 0.78 3.77 -51.93
N SER A 13 1.99 3.21 -51.61
CA SER A 13 2.92 2.78 -52.65
C SER A 13 2.34 1.72 -53.61
N THR A 14 2.73 1.73 -54.88
CA THR A 14 2.28 0.71 -55.85
C THR A 14 2.64 -0.72 -55.39
N ARG A 15 3.73 -0.89 -54.63
CA ARG A 15 4.11 -2.17 -54.01
C ARG A 15 3.09 -2.61 -52.98
N MET A 16 2.63 -1.69 -52.17
CA MET A 16 1.63 -1.99 -51.13
C MET A 16 0.26 -2.28 -51.77
N LEU A 17 -0.14 -1.55 -52.79
CA LEU A 17 -1.38 -1.83 -53.53
C LEU A 17 -1.36 -3.23 -54.20
N ARG A 18 -0.23 -3.70 -54.69
CA ARG A 18 -0.07 -5.08 -55.19
C ARG A 18 -0.15 -6.10 -54.05
N HIS A 19 0.33 -5.75 -52.89
CA HIS A 19 0.25 -6.60 -51.68
C HIS A 19 -1.21 -6.71 -51.22
N TYR A 20 -1.98 -5.60 -51.22
CA TYR A 20 -3.42 -5.64 -50.90
C TYR A 20 -4.20 -6.49 -51.87
N ASP A 21 -3.88 -6.43 -53.18
CA ASP A 21 -4.46 -7.31 -54.20
C ASP A 21 -4.13 -8.78 -53.92
N ALA A 22 -2.86 -9.10 -53.62
CA ALA A 22 -2.42 -10.46 -53.30
C ALA A 22 -3.12 -11.02 -52.06
N LEU A 23 -3.37 -10.19 -51.04
CA LEU A 23 -4.11 -10.57 -49.83
C LEU A 23 -5.65 -10.57 -50.01
N GLY A 24 -6.13 -10.12 -51.17
CA GLY A 24 -7.57 -9.99 -51.41
C GLY A 24 -8.26 -8.87 -50.62
N LEU A 25 -7.52 -7.94 -50.02
CA LEU A 25 -8.00 -6.80 -49.28
C LEU A 25 -8.65 -5.76 -50.21
N VAL A 26 -7.98 -5.45 -51.31
CA VAL A 26 -8.45 -4.55 -52.36
C VAL A 26 -8.12 -5.22 -53.70
N ARG A 27 -9.12 -5.56 -54.50
CA ARG A 27 -8.93 -6.15 -55.82
C ARG A 27 -9.23 -5.11 -56.89
N PRO A 28 -8.35 -4.94 -57.91
CA PRO A 28 -8.66 -4.06 -59.03
C PRO A 28 -9.89 -4.58 -59.76
N SER A 29 -10.82 -3.69 -60.04
CA SER A 29 -12.06 -4.04 -60.73
C SER A 29 -11.88 -4.39 -62.20
N GLY A 30 -10.70 -4.06 -62.82
CA GLY A 30 -10.37 -4.38 -64.20
C GLY A 30 -8.89 -4.40 -64.48
N ARG A 31 -8.61 -4.75 -65.74
CA ARG A 31 -7.27 -4.59 -66.34
C ARG A 31 -7.42 -3.95 -67.73
N THR A 32 -6.52 -3.05 -68.07
CA THR A 32 -6.47 -2.48 -69.40
C THR A 32 -6.08 -3.52 -70.45
N VAL A 33 -6.23 -3.21 -71.74
CA VAL A 33 -5.78 -4.08 -72.86
C VAL A 33 -4.26 -4.37 -72.77
N GLY A 34 -3.51 -3.48 -72.14
CA GLY A 34 -2.07 -3.66 -71.86
C GLY A 34 -1.73 -4.41 -70.54
N GLY A 35 -2.75 -5.00 -69.86
CA GLY A 35 -2.55 -5.79 -68.61
C GLY A 35 -2.37 -4.98 -67.32
N TYR A 36 -2.43 -3.64 -67.37
CA TYR A 36 -2.30 -2.78 -66.21
C TYR A 36 -3.55 -2.84 -65.32
N ARG A 37 -3.36 -2.87 -63.98
CA ARG A 37 -4.46 -2.85 -63.00
C ARG A 37 -5.24 -1.56 -63.05
N GLU A 38 -6.54 -1.68 -63.13
CA GLU A 38 -7.51 -0.57 -63.15
C GLU A 38 -8.39 -0.65 -61.92
N TYR A 39 -8.52 0.47 -61.19
CA TYR A 39 -9.28 0.59 -59.95
C TYR A 39 -10.50 1.51 -60.16
N SER A 40 -11.65 1.07 -59.69
CA SER A 40 -12.88 1.83 -59.64
C SER A 40 -12.86 2.84 -58.47
N ALA A 41 -13.89 3.72 -58.44
CA ALA A 41 -14.09 4.61 -57.31
C ALA A 41 -14.37 3.85 -55.99
N GLU A 42 -14.96 2.66 -56.09
CA GLU A 42 -15.25 1.82 -54.96
C GLU A 42 -13.97 1.15 -54.41
N ASP A 43 -13.09 0.68 -55.29
CA ASP A 43 -11.77 0.15 -54.90
C ASP A 43 -10.94 1.22 -54.19
N ILE A 44 -11.00 2.47 -54.67
CA ILE A 44 -10.30 3.60 -54.05
C ILE A 44 -10.86 3.88 -52.65
N ARG A 45 -12.18 3.90 -52.46
CA ARG A 45 -12.78 4.04 -51.14
C ARG A 45 -12.36 2.91 -50.21
N ARG A 46 -12.30 1.67 -50.71
CA ARG A 46 -11.83 0.51 -49.92
C ARG A 46 -10.35 0.67 -49.53
N ILE A 47 -9.49 1.24 -50.39
CA ILE A 47 -8.11 1.57 -50.04
C ILE A 47 -8.05 2.55 -48.85
N PHE A 48 -8.85 3.62 -48.89
CA PHE A 48 -8.90 4.57 -47.78
C PHE A 48 -9.41 3.93 -46.46
N HIS A 49 -10.38 3.00 -46.54
CA HIS A 49 -10.82 2.26 -45.37
C HIS A 49 -9.70 1.37 -44.83
N VAL A 50 -8.94 0.69 -45.67
CA VAL A 50 -7.76 -0.13 -45.26
C VAL A 50 -6.72 0.73 -44.56
N GLU A 51 -6.38 1.88 -45.15
CA GLU A 51 -5.38 2.78 -44.57
C GLU A 51 -5.88 3.44 -43.26
N GLY A 52 -7.14 3.83 -43.20
CA GLY A 52 -7.75 4.34 -41.99
C GLY A 52 -7.70 3.33 -40.83
N LEU A 53 -8.03 2.07 -41.09
CA LEU A 53 -7.94 1.01 -40.10
C LEU A 53 -6.48 0.66 -39.73
N ARG A 54 -5.54 0.77 -40.69
CA ARG A 54 -4.10 0.61 -40.37
C ARG A 54 -3.58 1.71 -39.46
N SER A 55 -4.00 2.94 -39.68
CA SER A 55 -3.60 4.07 -38.80
C SER A 55 -4.05 3.91 -37.36
N LEU A 56 -5.10 3.10 -37.14
CA LEU A 56 -5.57 2.69 -35.80
C LEU A 56 -4.81 1.48 -35.22
N GLY A 57 -3.78 0.99 -35.92
CA GLY A 57 -2.91 -0.10 -35.44
C GLY A 57 -3.38 -1.51 -35.79
N LEU A 58 -4.43 -1.67 -36.64
CA LEU A 58 -4.88 -3.00 -37.05
C LEU A 58 -3.89 -3.66 -38.01
N THR A 59 -3.72 -4.95 -37.84
CA THR A 59 -3.02 -5.81 -38.81
C THR A 59 -3.87 -6.03 -40.06
N LEU A 60 -3.23 -6.29 -41.21
CA LEU A 60 -3.95 -6.56 -42.46
C LEU A 60 -4.93 -7.72 -42.36
N LYS A 61 -4.64 -8.72 -41.51
CA LYS A 61 -5.54 -9.85 -41.23
C LYS A 61 -6.82 -9.40 -40.49
N GLN A 62 -6.67 -8.52 -39.49
CA GLN A 62 -7.81 -7.95 -38.76
C GLN A 62 -8.63 -7.04 -39.65
N ILE A 63 -7.99 -6.21 -40.48
CA ILE A 63 -8.67 -5.33 -41.46
C ILE A 63 -9.51 -6.14 -42.45
N ARG A 64 -8.96 -7.24 -42.97
CA ARG A 64 -9.70 -8.12 -43.86
C ARG A 64 -10.95 -8.64 -43.20
N ARG A 65 -10.84 -9.16 -41.95
CA ARG A 65 -11.99 -9.64 -41.20
C ARG A 65 -13.01 -8.54 -40.95
N ALA A 66 -12.56 -7.34 -40.59
CA ALA A 66 -13.43 -6.18 -40.34
C ALA A 66 -14.20 -5.71 -41.59
N LEU A 67 -13.59 -5.81 -42.79
CA LEU A 67 -14.21 -5.36 -44.04
C LEU A 67 -15.10 -6.43 -44.70
N ASP A 68 -14.86 -7.72 -44.45
CA ASP A 68 -15.55 -8.82 -45.11
C ASP A 68 -16.69 -9.41 -44.23
N ASP A 69 -16.68 -9.17 -42.92
CA ASP A 69 -17.70 -9.67 -41.98
C ASP A 69 -18.84 -8.65 -41.80
N ARG A 70 -20.04 -9.00 -42.31
CA ARG A 70 -21.23 -8.15 -42.18
C ARG A 70 -21.74 -7.97 -40.76
N ALA A 71 -21.35 -8.85 -39.83
CA ALA A 71 -21.70 -8.72 -38.42
C ALA A 71 -20.73 -7.77 -37.66
N PHE A 72 -19.69 -7.32 -38.34
CA PHE A 72 -18.66 -6.48 -37.75
C PHE A 72 -19.10 -5.01 -37.79
N THR A 73 -19.39 -4.45 -36.61
CA THR A 73 -19.76 -3.03 -36.51
C THR A 73 -18.52 -2.18 -36.17
N PRO A 74 -18.38 -0.98 -36.79
CA PRO A 74 -17.28 -0.07 -36.49
C PRO A 74 -17.19 0.29 -35.00
N ALA A 75 -18.33 0.43 -34.32
CA ALA A 75 -18.39 0.73 -32.90
C ALA A 75 -17.80 -0.42 -32.02
N ALA A 76 -18.13 -1.66 -32.37
CA ALA A 76 -17.56 -2.83 -31.66
C ALA A 76 -16.03 -2.91 -31.84
N LEU A 77 -15.55 -2.66 -33.08
CA LEU A 77 -14.11 -2.61 -33.36
C LEU A 77 -13.38 -1.56 -32.53
N VAL A 78 -13.91 -0.34 -32.48
CA VAL A 78 -13.30 0.75 -31.70
C VAL A 78 -13.30 0.40 -30.22
N GLY A 79 -14.38 -0.19 -29.69
CA GLY A 79 -14.45 -0.65 -28.32
C GLY A 79 -13.40 -1.73 -28.01
N ASP A 80 -13.19 -2.69 -28.91
CA ASP A 80 -12.16 -3.73 -28.77
C ASP A 80 -10.75 -3.14 -28.78
N LEU A 81 -10.49 -2.16 -29.67
CA LEU A 81 -9.20 -1.48 -29.75
C LEU A 81 -8.90 -0.66 -28.49
N ILE A 82 -9.91 0.00 -27.93
CA ILE A 82 -9.77 0.74 -26.67
C ILE A 82 -9.36 -0.25 -25.57
N ARG A 83 -10.12 -1.32 -25.36
CA ARG A 83 -9.79 -2.34 -24.34
C ARG A 83 -8.38 -2.92 -24.53
N TRP A 84 -8.02 -3.23 -25.76
CA TRP A 84 -6.69 -3.77 -26.10
C TRP A 84 -5.56 -2.78 -25.76
N THR A 85 -5.81 -1.50 -26.01
CA THR A 85 -4.83 -0.43 -25.73
C THR A 85 -4.71 -0.20 -24.22
N GLU A 86 -5.83 -0.22 -23.49
CA GLU A 86 -5.87 -0.12 -22.02
C GLU A 86 -5.13 -1.30 -21.38
N ASP A 87 -5.39 -2.54 -21.82
CA ASP A 87 -4.69 -3.73 -21.34
C ASP A 87 -3.17 -3.68 -21.63
N ARG A 88 -2.80 -3.13 -22.78
CA ARG A 88 -1.40 -2.95 -23.14
C ARG A 88 -0.74 -1.88 -22.28
N LEU A 89 -1.41 -0.75 -22.10
CA LEU A 89 -0.93 0.34 -21.24
C LEU A 89 -0.72 -0.15 -19.81
N LYS A 90 -1.65 -0.93 -19.28
CA LYS A 90 -1.52 -1.54 -17.95
C LYS A 90 -0.28 -2.43 -17.86
N ARG A 91 -0.07 -3.32 -18.84
CA ARG A 91 1.14 -4.18 -18.86
C ARG A 91 2.44 -3.40 -18.99
N ASP A 92 2.46 -2.36 -19.81
CA ASP A 92 3.63 -1.50 -19.99
C ASP A 92 3.92 -0.69 -18.71
N GLN A 93 2.88 -0.26 -17.97
CA GLN A 93 3.02 0.39 -16.65
C GLN A 93 3.57 -0.58 -15.61
N GLU A 94 3.03 -1.79 -15.51
CA GLU A 94 3.54 -2.84 -14.61
C GLU A 94 5.01 -3.17 -14.90
N LEU A 95 5.39 -3.27 -16.17
CA LEU A 95 6.79 -3.47 -16.56
C LEU A 95 7.67 -2.29 -16.16
N LEU A 96 7.20 -1.06 -16.34
CA LEU A 96 7.95 0.14 -15.97
C LEU A 96 8.18 0.20 -14.45
N GLU A 97 7.19 -0.14 -13.64
CA GLU A 97 7.33 -0.22 -12.18
C GLU A 97 8.36 -1.27 -11.78
N ARG A 98 8.35 -2.46 -12.41
CA ARG A 98 9.37 -3.49 -12.20
C ARG A 98 10.78 -3.01 -12.56
N LEU A 99 10.93 -2.34 -13.70
CA LEU A 99 12.22 -1.80 -14.12
C LEU A 99 12.73 -0.72 -13.16
N ARG A 100 11.85 0.15 -12.69
CA ARG A 100 12.19 1.17 -11.69
C ARG A 100 12.62 0.55 -10.36
N ALA A 101 11.94 -0.50 -9.90
CA ALA A 101 12.32 -1.21 -8.68
C ALA A 101 13.72 -1.85 -8.81
N ILE A 102 14.07 -2.40 -9.99
CA ILE A 102 15.40 -2.94 -10.26
C ILE A 102 16.44 -1.82 -10.27
N ASP A 103 16.14 -0.69 -10.93
CA ASP A 103 17.04 0.46 -11.01
C ASP A 103 17.33 1.06 -9.63
N ALA A 104 16.29 1.24 -8.83
CA ALA A 104 16.38 1.74 -7.44
C ALA A 104 17.24 0.84 -6.54
N SER A 105 17.32 -0.47 -6.81
CA SER A 105 18.19 -1.39 -6.06
C SER A 105 19.68 -1.20 -6.35
N ALA A 106 20.04 -0.40 -7.38
CA ALA A 106 21.40 -0.17 -7.84
C ALA A 106 22.25 -1.48 -7.91
N PRO A 107 21.77 -2.53 -8.61
CA PRO A 107 22.42 -3.82 -8.61
C PRO A 107 23.81 -3.72 -9.23
N THR A 108 24.82 -4.22 -8.56
CA THR A 108 26.22 -4.18 -9.02
C THR A 108 26.54 -5.20 -10.11
N GLY A 109 25.57 -6.04 -10.49
CA GLY A 109 25.76 -7.06 -11.52
C GLY A 109 24.47 -7.85 -11.80
N TRP A 110 24.56 -8.77 -12.78
CA TRP A 110 23.42 -9.58 -13.22
C TRP A 110 22.79 -10.43 -12.10
N GLN A 111 23.58 -10.87 -11.12
CA GLN A 111 23.07 -11.64 -10.00
C GLN A 111 22.10 -10.81 -9.14
N GLY A 112 22.43 -9.54 -8.89
CA GLY A 112 21.53 -8.62 -8.18
C GLY A 112 20.22 -8.39 -8.93
N VAL A 113 20.29 -8.16 -10.27
CA VAL A 113 19.09 -8.02 -11.12
C VAL A 113 18.19 -9.26 -11.04
N LEU A 114 18.78 -10.45 -11.24
CA LEU A 114 18.01 -11.71 -11.23
C LEU A 114 17.34 -11.92 -9.87
N ARG A 115 17.99 -11.59 -8.78
CA ARG A 115 17.46 -11.74 -7.43
C ARG A 115 16.27 -10.82 -7.16
N VAL A 116 16.32 -9.56 -7.60
CA VAL A 116 15.16 -8.66 -7.52
C VAL A 116 13.99 -9.22 -8.33
N VAL A 117 14.25 -9.76 -9.52
CA VAL A 117 13.22 -10.40 -10.35
C VAL A 117 12.64 -11.63 -9.67
N GLU A 118 13.46 -12.49 -9.06
CA GLU A 118 13.01 -13.66 -8.30
C GLU A 118 12.15 -13.28 -7.10
N LEU A 119 12.54 -12.25 -6.35
CA LEU A 119 11.74 -11.72 -5.25
C LEU A 119 10.37 -11.23 -5.75
N MET A 120 10.34 -10.44 -6.81
CA MET A 120 9.09 -9.92 -7.40
C MET A 120 8.18 -11.07 -7.83
N GLN A 121 8.74 -12.08 -8.54
CA GLN A 121 7.98 -13.28 -8.94
C GLN A 121 7.48 -14.08 -7.73
N GLY A 122 8.28 -14.15 -6.67
CA GLY A 122 7.89 -14.80 -5.43
C GLY A 122 6.74 -14.07 -4.74
N LEU A 123 6.76 -12.76 -4.71
CA LEU A 123 5.71 -11.91 -4.13
C LEU A 123 4.40 -11.96 -4.93
N ASP A 124 4.45 -12.17 -6.24
CA ASP A 124 3.28 -12.36 -7.11
C ASP A 124 2.59 -13.74 -6.91
N SER A 125 3.16 -14.64 -6.08
CA SER A 125 2.59 -15.97 -5.84
C SER A 125 1.24 -15.92 -5.12
N THR A 126 0.28 -16.73 -5.55
CA THR A 126 -1.00 -16.90 -4.84
C THR A 126 -0.85 -17.62 -3.49
N SER A 127 0.28 -18.31 -3.26
CA SER A 127 0.58 -19.02 -2.01
C SER A 127 1.29 -18.10 -1.02
N ALA A 128 0.67 -17.83 0.15
CA ALA A 128 1.27 -17.08 1.24
C ALA A 128 2.62 -17.67 1.68
N ALA A 129 2.74 -18.98 1.78
CA ALA A 129 3.99 -19.65 2.13
C ALA A 129 5.11 -19.38 1.13
N ARG A 130 4.81 -19.35 -0.18
CA ARG A 130 5.80 -18.99 -1.20
C ARG A 130 6.19 -17.53 -1.15
N ARG A 131 5.22 -16.61 -0.92
CA ARG A 131 5.53 -15.19 -0.73
C ARG A 131 6.44 -14.97 0.49
N GLN A 132 6.10 -15.61 1.62
CA GLN A 132 6.92 -15.55 2.84
C GLN A 132 8.32 -16.11 2.60
N GLN A 133 8.43 -17.27 1.95
CA GLN A 133 9.72 -17.87 1.60
C GLN A 133 10.56 -16.94 0.72
N ALA A 134 9.97 -16.29 -0.29
CA ALA A 134 10.68 -15.35 -1.16
C ALA A 134 11.26 -14.16 -0.38
N VAL A 135 10.54 -13.67 0.63
CA VAL A 135 11.02 -12.58 1.52
C VAL A 135 12.15 -13.05 2.43
N LEU A 136 12.04 -14.28 3.00
CA LEU A 136 13.00 -14.80 3.98
C LEU A 136 14.22 -15.49 3.35
N ALA A 137 14.15 -15.97 2.10
CA ALA A 137 15.23 -16.65 1.39
C ALA A 137 16.36 -15.68 0.97
N ARG A 138 16.82 -14.82 1.89
CA ARG A 138 17.84 -13.80 1.62
C ARG A 138 19.21 -14.33 2.03
N PRO A 139 20.18 -14.42 1.12
CA PRO A 139 21.59 -14.52 1.51
C PRO A 139 22.03 -13.19 2.14
N ASP A 140 22.78 -13.25 3.22
CA ASP A 140 23.33 -12.08 3.88
C ASP A 140 24.15 -11.23 2.87
N GLY A 141 23.84 -9.94 2.78
CA GLY A 141 24.74 -8.95 2.19
C GLY A 141 24.27 -8.22 0.92
N GLU A 142 23.13 -8.55 0.29
CA GLU A 142 22.67 -7.75 -0.84
C GLU A 142 21.39 -6.93 -0.52
N PRO A 143 21.38 -5.63 -0.84
CA PRO A 143 20.24 -4.76 -0.57
C PRO A 143 19.05 -5.13 -1.46
N VAL A 144 17.89 -5.26 -0.84
CA VAL A 144 16.60 -5.31 -1.55
C VAL A 144 16.02 -3.90 -1.54
N PRO A 145 15.40 -3.45 -2.64
CA PRO A 145 14.79 -2.12 -2.68
C PRO A 145 13.74 -1.95 -1.58
N ALA A 146 13.95 -0.94 -0.74
CA ALA A 146 13.02 -0.64 0.35
C ALA A 146 11.62 -0.30 -0.20
N GLU A 147 11.54 0.40 -1.33
CA GLU A 147 10.29 0.75 -1.99
C GLU A 147 9.49 -0.48 -2.46
N LEU A 148 10.18 -1.52 -2.96
CA LEU A 148 9.53 -2.78 -3.37
C LEU A 148 8.89 -3.47 -2.17
N LEU A 149 9.64 -3.58 -1.06
CA LEU A 149 9.13 -4.18 0.17
C LEU A 149 8.01 -3.34 0.77
N ALA A 150 8.14 -2.01 0.75
CA ALA A 150 7.09 -1.10 1.21
C ALA A 150 5.81 -1.25 0.39
N GLY A 151 5.91 -1.28 -0.94
CA GLY A 151 4.76 -1.53 -1.81
C GLY A 151 4.10 -2.88 -1.54
N ALA A 152 4.90 -3.94 -1.35
CA ALA A 152 4.39 -5.27 -1.06
C ALA A 152 3.66 -5.34 0.29
N VAL A 153 4.20 -4.71 1.35
CA VAL A 153 3.55 -4.73 2.67
C VAL A 153 2.21 -3.99 2.67
N LEU A 154 2.05 -2.94 1.87
CA LEU A 154 0.80 -2.19 1.76
C LEU A 154 -0.35 -3.01 1.16
N THR A 155 -0.04 -4.01 0.33
CA THR A 155 -1.04 -4.84 -0.36
C THR A 155 -1.19 -6.24 0.26
N GLU A 156 -0.28 -6.65 1.16
CA GLU A 156 -0.29 -8.00 1.74
C GLU A 156 -1.40 -8.17 2.79
N ALA A 157 -2.24 -9.17 2.58
CA ALA A 157 -3.34 -9.50 3.49
C ALA A 157 -2.98 -10.58 4.53
N ASP A 158 -2.00 -11.44 4.23
CA ASP A 158 -1.57 -12.47 5.16
C ASP A 158 -0.65 -11.89 6.23
N ALA A 159 -1.01 -12.07 7.49
CA ALA A 159 -0.30 -11.48 8.64
C ALA A 159 1.15 -11.98 8.78
N ASN A 160 1.43 -13.25 8.43
CA ASN A 160 2.78 -13.82 8.53
C ASN A 160 3.68 -13.27 7.42
N VAL A 161 3.15 -13.14 6.21
CA VAL A 161 3.86 -12.55 5.07
C VAL A 161 4.11 -11.07 5.33
N ALA A 162 3.10 -10.33 5.81
CA ALA A 162 3.24 -8.93 6.19
C ALA A 162 4.29 -8.73 7.30
N GLY A 163 4.32 -9.61 8.30
CA GLY A 163 5.36 -9.61 9.34
C GLY A 163 6.76 -9.84 8.76
N ALA A 164 6.91 -10.81 7.86
CA ALA A 164 8.18 -11.07 7.18
C ALA A 164 8.63 -9.87 6.32
N LEU A 165 7.70 -9.22 5.61
CA LEU A 165 7.98 -8.02 4.81
C LEU A 165 8.45 -6.85 5.69
N ARG A 166 7.77 -6.57 6.81
CA ARG A 166 8.18 -5.53 7.76
C ARG A 166 9.56 -5.81 8.35
N TRP A 167 9.80 -7.07 8.76
CA TRP A 167 11.11 -7.48 9.24
C TRP A 167 12.21 -7.29 8.18
N ALA A 168 11.92 -7.65 6.93
CA ALA A 168 12.85 -7.47 5.82
C ALA A 168 13.07 -5.99 5.50
N LEU A 169 12.02 -5.17 5.56
CA LEU A 169 12.06 -3.74 5.33
C LEU A 169 12.93 -3.01 6.36
N ALA A 170 12.78 -3.36 7.65
CA ALA A 170 13.60 -2.79 8.72
C ALA A 170 15.11 -3.09 8.57
N ARG A 171 15.48 -4.08 7.76
CA ARG A 171 16.87 -4.51 7.48
C ARG A 171 17.31 -4.17 6.06
N SER A 172 16.45 -3.57 5.24
CA SER A 172 16.79 -3.13 3.88
C SER A 172 17.58 -1.84 3.90
N GLY A 173 18.37 -1.62 2.87
CA GLY A 173 18.92 -0.29 2.58
C GLY A 173 17.90 0.56 1.82
N GLY A 174 18.02 1.88 1.91
CA GLY A 174 17.15 2.82 1.21
C GLY A 174 16.06 3.44 2.10
N ASP A 175 15.26 4.31 1.51
CA ASP A 175 14.23 5.06 2.23
C ASP A 175 12.82 4.64 1.75
N PRO A 176 12.04 3.89 2.56
CA PRO A 176 10.69 3.47 2.21
C PRO A 176 9.63 4.56 2.49
N MET A 177 10.03 5.70 3.08
CA MET A 177 9.07 6.64 3.65
C MET A 177 8.14 7.29 2.64
N ALA A 178 8.59 7.55 1.41
CA ALA A 178 7.73 8.12 0.36
C ALA A 178 6.53 7.19 0.05
N THR A 179 6.79 5.90 -0.13
CA THR A 179 5.76 4.88 -0.39
C THR A 179 4.84 4.68 0.82
N LEU A 180 5.41 4.58 2.03
CA LEU A 180 4.63 4.37 3.25
C LEU A 180 3.79 5.60 3.61
N ALA A 181 4.31 6.82 3.42
CA ALA A 181 3.55 8.05 3.66
C ALA A 181 2.40 8.21 2.66
N ALA A 182 2.57 7.79 1.41
CA ALA A 182 1.46 7.73 0.45
C ALA A 182 0.42 6.69 0.89
N GLY A 183 0.84 5.51 1.35
CA GLY A 183 -0.03 4.49 1.91
C GLY A 183 -0.82 4.96 3.13
N ALA A 184 -0.20 5.74 4.03
CA ALA A 184 -0.87 6.32 5.20
C ALA A 184 -1.97 7.33 4.86
N ARG A 185 -2.00 7.84 3.62
CA ARG A 185 -3.04 8.75 3.09
C ARG A 185 -4.01 8.07 2.12
N SER A 186 -3.96 6.76 1.98
CA SER A 186 -4.84 5.98 1.08
C SER A 186 -6.31 6.13 1.48
N GLU A 187 -7.21 6.08 0.51
CA GLU A 187 -8.65 5.96 0.77
C GLU A 187 -9.00 4.62 1.42
N ASP A 188 -8.24 3.56 1.11
CA ASP A 188 -8.40 2.23 1.68
C ASP A 188 -7.85 2.19 3.12
N VAL A 189 -8.75 1.89 4.07
CA VAL A 189 -8.42 1.82 5.49
C VAL A 189 -7.39 0.73 5.81
N ASP A 190 -7.43 -0.41 5.12
CA ASP A 190 -6.50 -1.51 5.37
C ASP A 190 -5.09 -1.18 4.87
N VAL A 191 -4.98 -0.39 3.80
CA VAL A 191 -3.70 0.16 3.35
C VAL A 191 -3.15 1.15 4.38
N ARG A 192 -3.99 2.06 4.93
CA ARG A 192 -3.56 3.01 5.98
C ARG A 192 -3.10 2.29 7.24
N ARG A 193 -3.86 1.28 7.72
CA ARG A 193 -3.47 0.45 8.88
C ARG A 193 -2.10 -0.18 8.69
N ARG A 194 -1.87 -0.83 7.53
CA ARG A 194 -0.59 -1.47 7.20
C ARG A 194 0.55 -0.46 7.09
N ALA A 195 0.30 0.69 6.48
CA ALA A 195 1.29 1.74 6.35
C ALA A 195 1.74 2.27 7.72
N VAL A 196 0.78 2.69 8.56
CA VAL A 196 1.06 3.26 9.88
C VAL A 196 1.72 2.24 10.81
N LEU A 197 1.25 0.99 10.82
CA LEU A 197 1.90 -0.09 11.57
C LEU A 197 3.34 -0.31 11.11
N THR A 198 3.58 -0.30 9.79
CA THR A 198 4.93 -0.48 9.25
C THR A 198 5.85 0.68 9.66
N ILE A 199 5.37 1.93 9.55
CA ILE A 199 6.14 3.11 9.98
C ILE A 199 6.42 3.06 11.50
N ALA A 200 5.47 2.55 12.30
CA ALA A 200 5.62 2.40 13.74
C ALA A 200 6.76 1.44 14.13
N GLU A 201 6.94 0.36 13.35
CA GLU A 201 7.96 -0.68 13.58
C GLU A 201 9.32 -0.35 12.95
N LEU A 202 9.41 0.65 12.06
CA LEU A 202 10.70 1.06 11.49
C LEU A 202 11.58 1.73 12.54
N PRO A 203 12.91 1.46 12.52
CA PRO A 203 13.89 2.28 13.22
C PRO A 203 13.70 3.75 12.84
N GLU A 204 14.34 4.65 13.59
CA GLU A 204 14.23 6.10 13.36
C GLU A 204 14.41 6.45 11.87
N ALA A 205 13.28 6.63 11.18
CA ALA A 205 13.25 7.06 9.79
C ALA A 205 12.91 8.55 9.72
N PRO A 206 13.64 9.33 8.89
CA PRO A 206 13.33 10.74 8.69
C PRO A 206 11.88 10.92 8.25
N GLY A 207 11.15 11.83 8.88
CA GLY A 207 9.75 12.11 8.55
C GLY A 207 8.72 11.14 9.15
N ALA A 208 9.11 9.99 9.72
CA ALA A 208 8.19 9.03 10.31
C ALA A 208 7.31 9.65 11.42
N THR A 209 7.92 10.46 12.30
CA THR A 209 7.21 11.14 13.38
C THR A 209 6.12 12.08 12.86
N ALA A 210 6.36 12.80 11.77
CA ALA A 210 5.37 13.68 11.18
C ALA A 210 4.17 12.90 10.60
N VAL A 211 4.43 11.81 9.87
CA VAL A 211 3.36 10.95 9.33
C VAL A 211 2.53 10.31 10.43
N LEU A 212 3.18 9.84 11.51
CA LEU A 212 2.48 9.29 12.68
C LEU A 212 1.68 10.35 13.43
N ALA A 213 2.17 11.61 13.51
CA ALA A 213 1.42 12.71 14.12
C ALA A 213 0.15 13.05 13.33
N ASP A 214 0.23 13.07 12.00
CA ASP A 214 -0.94 13.23 11.13
C ASP A 214 -1.95 12.08 11.35
N ALA A 215 -1.45 10.85 11.54
CA ALA A 215 -2.27 9.66 11.73
C ALA A 215 -3.03 9.61 13.09
N LEU A 216 -2.69 10.46 14.07
CA LEU A 216 -3.51 10.62 15.29
C LEU A 216 -4.90 11.16 14.99
N GLY A 217 -5.08 11.87 13.88
CA GLY A 217 -6.37 12.39 13.42
C GLY A 217 -7.15 11.44 12.50
N ASP A 218 -6.69 10.21 12.26
CA ASP A 218 -7.37 9.27 11.35
C ASP A 218 -8.76 8.88 11.89
N PRO A 219 -9.79 8.74 11.02
CA PRO A 219 -11.12 8.27 11.46
C PRO A 219 -11.09 6.85 12.04
N ASP A 220 -10.13 6.00 11.61
CA ASP A 220 -10.00 4.63 12.07
C ASP A 220 -9.23 4.53 13.40
N ALA A 221 -9.84 3.90 14.41
CA ALA A 221 -9.26 3.77 15.74
C ALA A 221 -7.96 2.95 15.76
N THR A 222 -7.84 1.94 14.90
CA THR A 222 -6.63 1.11 14.80
C THR A 222 -5.44 1.92 14.27
N VAL A 223 -5.68 2.76 13.27
CA VAL A 223 -4.65 3.68 12.72
C VAL A 223 -4.20 4.64 13.81
N ARG A 224 -5.14 5.30 14.51
CA ARG A 224 -4.80 6.19 15.64
C ARG A 224 -4.02 5.49 16.73
N GLY A 225 -4.43 4.26 17.10
CA GLY A 225 -3.76 3.46 18.15
C GLY A 225 -2.32 3.11 17.79
N HIS A 226 -2.06 2.61 16.58
CA HIS A 226 -0.69 2.33 16.13
C HIS A 226 0.19 3.59 16.13
N ALA A 227 -0.36 4.71 15.66
CA ALA A 227 0.34 5.99 15.66
C ALA A 227 0.65 6.47 17.09
N ALA A 228 -0.32 6.39 18.01
CA ALA A 228 -0.17 6.83 19.39
C ALA A 228 0.90 6.03 20.15
N VAL A 229 0.87 4.70 20.05
CA VAL A 229 1.88 3.83 20.68
C VAL A 229 3.28 4.14 20.14
N ALA A 230 3.42 4.28 18.82
CA ALA A 230 4.70 4.59 18.19
C ALA A 230 5.25 5.98 18.56
N LEU A 231 4.39 6.98 18.59
CA LEU A 231 4.75 8.35 19.00
C LEU A 231 5.12 8.41 20.48
N GLY A 232 4.34 7.75 21.35
CA GLY A 232 4.62 7.70 22.77
C GLY A 232 5.96 7.03 23.06
N ARG A 233 6.31 5.93 22.39
CA ARG A 233 7.63 5.28 22.48
C ARG A 233 8.77 6.21 22.04
N ARG A 234 8.49 7.18 21.18
CA ARG A 234 9.44 8.23 20.73
C ARG A 234 9.42 9.48 21.62
N GLY A 235 8.70 9.45 22.75
CA GLY A 235 8.62 10.57 23.68
C GLY A 235 7.69 11.72 23.25
N VAL A 236 6.85 11.52 22.23
CA VAL A 236 5.94 12.56 21.69
C VAL A 236 4.68 12.61 22.54
N THR A 237 4.54 13.66 23.34
CA THR A 237 3.43 13.82 24.31
C THR A 237 2.06 14.09 23.68
N ALA A 238 2.00 14.47 22.39
CA ALA A 238 0.75 14.63 21.65
C ALA A 238 -0.06 13.33 21.56
N ALA A 239 0.58 12.17 21.77
CA ALA A 239 -0.07 10.85 21.78
C ALA A 239 -0.90 10.58 23.04
N VAL A 240 -0.69 11.31 24.15
CA VAL A 240 -1.30 11.05 25.45
C VAL A 240 -2.84 10.94 25.40
N PRO A 241 -3.60 11.84 24.76
CA PRO A 241 -5.05 11.72 24.72
C PRO A 241 -5.52 10.42 24.06
N THR A 242 -4.88 10.02 22.96
CA THR A 242 -5.22 8.78 22.25
C THR A 242 -4.86 7.55 23.09
N LEU A 243 -3.70 7.54 23.75
CA LEU A 243 -3.28 6.45 24.65
C LEU A 243 -4.24 6.28 25.83
N VAL A 244 -4.68 7.37 26.46
CA VAL A 244 -5.71 7.33 27.52
C VAL A 244 -7.03 6.79 26.98
N GLY A 245 -7.46 7.23 25.79
CA GLY A 245 -8.65 6.69 25.12
C GLY A 245 -8.55 5.18 24.86
N MET A 246 -7.39 4.66 24.47
CA MET A 246 -7.17 3.22 24.28
C MET A 246 -7.33 2.44 25.59
N VAL A 247 -6.86 2.98 26.72
CA VAL A 247 -7.09 2.38 28.04
C VAL A 247 -8.57 2.36 28.38
N VAL A 248 -9.30 3.45 28.15
CA VAL A 248 -10.75 3.54 28.40
C VAL A 248 -11.51 2.54 27.53
N GLU A 249 -11.20 2.46 26.25
CA GLU A 249 -11.87 1.57 25.29
C GLU A 249 -11.48 0.09 25.46
N GLY A 250 -10.35 -0.20 26.12
CA GLY A 250 -9.84 -1.56 26.28
C GLY A 250 -9.23 -2.13 24.98
N VAL A 251 -8.69 -1.27 24.13
CA VAL A 251 -8.05 -1.66 22.88
C VAL A 251 -6.53 -1.45 23.02
N ASN A 252 -5.76 -2.54 23.06
CA ASN A 252 -4.32 -2.52 23.34
C ASN A 252 -3.99 -1.70 24.61
N ASP A 253 -4.84 -1.77 25.62
CA ASP A 253 -4.80 -1.01 26.85
C ASP A 253 -3.51 -1.25 27.66
N VAL A 254 -2.96 -2.47 27.63
CA VAL A 254 -1.69 -2.80 28.27
C VAL A 254 -0.52 -2.05 27.60
N ASP A 255 -0.40 -2.14 26.27
CA ASP A 255 0.65 -1.41 25.53
C ASP A 255 0.52 0.11 25.74
N ALA A 256 -0.70 0.63 25.74
CA ALA A 256 -0.97 2.04 25.97
C ALA A 256 -0.54 2.47 27.39
N ALA A 257 -0.87 1.66 28.42
CA ALA A 257 -0.47 1.91 29.80
C ALA A 257 1.05 1.90 29.99
N GLU A 258 1.76 0.92 29.41
CA GLU A 258 3.23 0.86 29.46
C GLU A 258 3.88 2.10 28.80
N VAL A 259 3.33 2.56 27.68
CA VAL A 259 3.81 3.76 26.99
C VAL A 259 3.54 5.01 27.82
N LEU A 260 2.35 5.13 28.43
CA LEU A 260 2.03 6.22 29.36
C LEU A 260 2.99 6.21 30.56
N GLY A 261 3.30 5.03 31.11
CA GLY A 261 4.31 4.84 32.16
C GLY A 261 5.70 5.33 31.75
N THR A 262 6.10 5.06 30.52
CA THR A 262 7.38 5.54 29.97
C THR A 262 7.40 7.06 29.82
N LEU A 263 6.33 7.66 29.30
CA LEU A 263 6.18 9.10 29.17
C LEU A 263 6.12 9.82 30.53
N SER A 264 5.58 9.17 31.56
CA SER A 264 5.47 9.73 32.91
C SER A 264 6.80 9.86 33.65
N ARG A 265 7.93 9.45 33.06
CA ARG A 265 9.28 9.72 33.61
C ARG A 265 9.66 11.20 33.50
N ASP A 266 9.09 11.91 32.54
CA ASP A 266 9.14 13.36 32.48
C ASP A 266 8.07 13.95 33.42
N ALA A 267 8.45 14.85 34.31
CA ALA A 267 7.58 15.35 35.37
C ALA A 267 6.39 16.16 34.83
N GLU A 268 6.57 16.96 33.79
CA GLU A 268 5.49 17.77 33.21
C GLU A 268 4.49 16.86 32.49
N CYS A 269 4.98 15.82 31.82
CA CYS A 269 4.13 14.83 31.18
C CYS A 269 3.39 13.96 32.21
N ALA A 270 4.04 13.61 33.31
CA ALA A 270 3.44 12.84 34.41
C ALA A 270 2.19 13.52 34.98
N ASP A 271 2.26 14.81 35.24
CA ASP A 271 1.12 15.56 35.78
C ASP A 271 -0.06 15.59 34.79
N ARG A 272 0.22 15.75 33.50
CA ARG A 272 -0.81 15.73 32.44
C ARG A 272 -1.45 14.34 32.29
N ILE A 273 -0.66 13.28 32.30
CA ILE A 273 -1.15 11.91 32.22
C ILE A 273 -2.00 11.58 33.45
N MET A 274 -1.50 11.94 34.64
CA MET A 274 -2.22 11.73 35.89
C MET A 274 -3.58 12.41 35.89
N THR A 275 -3.61 13.70 35.49
CA THR A 275 -4.85 14.46 35.40
C THR A 275 -5.84 13.77 34.45
N ALA A 276 -5.39 13.38 33.25
CA ALA A 276 -6.24 12.74 32.27
C ALA A 276 -6.82 11.40 32.78
N LEU A 277 -6.02 10.56 33.43
CA LEU A 277 -6.51 9.29 33.98
C LEU A 277 -7.48 9.47 35.16
N VAL A 278 -7.23 10.48 36.02
CA VAL A 278 -8.12 10.80 37.14
C VAL A 278 -9.44 11.38 36.65
N ASP A 279 -9.43 12.22 35.63
CA ASP A 279 -10.64 12.77 35.03
C ASP A 279 -11.52 11.64 34.41
N GLU A 280 -10.89 10.69 33.71
CA GLU A 280 -11.59 9.51 33.18
C GLU A 280 -12.12 8.59 34.27
N LEU A 281 -11.42 8.40 35.40
CA LEU A 281 -11.87 7.65 36.55
C LEU A 281 -13.12 8.30 37.21
N ALA A 282 -13.21 9.63 37.16
CA ALA A 282 -14.32 10.39 37.70
C ALA A 282 -15.48 10.57 36.71
N ALA A 283 -15.31 10.19 35.46
CA ALA A 283 -16.30 10.36 34.42
C ALA A 283 -17.59 9.54 34.73
N PRO A 284 -18.80 10.10 34.56
CA PRO A 284 -20.04 9.39 34.79
C PRO A 284 -20.24 8.15 33.90
N THR A 285 -19.53 8.08 32.81
CA THR A 285 -19.53 6.97 31.84
C THR A 285 -18.60 5.84 32.20
N ALA A 286 -17.73 6.01 33.23
CA ALA A 286 -16.76 5.00 33.64
C ALA A 286 -17.45 3.89 34.46
N ASP A 287 -17.73 2.79 33.78
CA ASP A 287 -18.19 1.56 34.43
C ASP A 287 -17.06 0.85 35.19
N SER A 288 -17.37 -0.23 35.93
CA SER A 288 -16.39 -1.05 36.65
C SER A 288 -15.22 -1.50 35.75
N ALA A 289 -15.50 -1.88 34.49
CA ALA A 289 -14.45 -2.40 33.60
C ALA A 289 -13.49 -1.30 33.16
N ILE A 290 -14.02 -0.13 32.83
CA ILE A 290 -13.19 1.07 32.51
C ILE A 290 -12.35 1.46 33.71
N ARG A 291 -12.96 1.55 34.92
CA ARG A 291 -12.26 1.93 36.15
C ARG A 291 -11.17 0.94 36.54
N ILE A 292 -11.37 -0.36 36.30
CA ILE A 292 -10.34 -1.38 36.50
C ILE A 292 -9.17 -1.16 35.56
N ARG A 293 -9.39 -0.96 34.26
CA ARG A 293 -8.31 -0.70 33.29
C ARG A 293 -7.52 0.57 33.62
N LEU A 294 -8.20 1.64 33.99
CA LEU A 294 -7.56 2.88 34.45
C LEU A 294 -6.75 2.66 35.72
N THR A 295 -7.26 1.86 36.66
CA THR A 295 -6.52 1.47 37.87
C THR A 295 -5.25 0.67 37.52
N GLN A 296 -5.31 -0.23 36.55
CA GLN A 296 -4.16 -0.96 36.04
C GLN A 296 -3.14 -0.02 35.39
N ALA A 297 -3.60 0.93 34.57
CA ALA A 297 -2.71 1.90 33.93
C ALA A 297 -1.97 2.79 34.95
N LEU A 298 -2.58 3.13 36.08
CA LEU A 298 -1.93 3.90 37.16
C LEU A 298 -0.72 3.20 37.76
N VAL A 299 -0.64 1.86 37.70
CA VAL A 299 0.48 1.09 38.22
C VAL A 299 1.76 1.31 37.41
N GLU A 300 1.62 1.56 36.11
CA GLU A 300 2.73 1.82 35.22
C GLU A 300 3.34 3.21 35.43
N LEU A 301 2.59 4.12 36.06
CA LEU A 301 3.06 5.50 36.25
C LEU A 301 4.09 5.62 37.35
N SER A 302 5.10 6.44 37.09
CA SER A 302 6.11 6.81 38.07
C SER A 302 5.59 7.87 39.05
N GLY A 303 5.98 7.81 40.32
CA GLY A 303 5.75 8.88 41.28
C GLY A 303 4.78 8.57 42.41
N THR A 304 4.66 9.52 43.34
CA THR A 304 3.84 9.39 44.57
C THR A 304 2.35 9.61 44.31
N GLY A 305 1.99 10.43 43.30
CA GLY A 305 0.59 10.75 42.97
C GLY A 305 -0.21 9.53 42.56
N ALA A 306 0.35 8.66 41.72
CA ALA A 306 -0.30 7.41 41.27
C ALA A 306 -0.56 6.48 42.47
N ARG A 307 0.42 6.35 43.39
CA ARG A 307 0.26 5.56 44.61
C ARG A 307 -0.83 6.10 45.52
N GLU A 308 -0.98 7.41 45.62
CA GLU A 308 -2.05 8.03 46.45
C GLU A 308 -3.44 7.79 45.87
N VAL A 309 -3.59 7.91 44.53
CA VAL A 309 -4.82 7.55 43.84
C VAL A 309 -5.15 6.06 44.01
N LEU A 310 -4.17 5.15 43.87
CA LEU A 310 -4.37 3.71 44.10
C LEU A 310 -4.79 3.40 45.53
N ARG A 311 -4.22 4.06 46.56
CA ARG A 311 -4.67 3.89 47.97
C ARG A 311 -6.09 4.37 48.18
N ARG A 312 -6.51 5.44 47.53
CA ARG A 312 -7.90 5.93 47.60
C ARG A 312 -8.82 4.92 46.93
N LEU A 313 -8.47 4.38 45.75
CA LEU A 313 -9.26 3.37 45.03
C LEU A 313 -9.32 2.02 45.76
N ALA A 314 -8.39 1.70 46.64
CA ALA A 314 -8.48 0.53 47.53
C ALA A 314 -9.66 0.58 48.51
N HIS A 315 -10.24 1.78 48.71
CA HIS A 315 -11.44 2.00 49.52
C HIS A 315 -12.64 2.40 48.67
N ASP A 316 -12.62 2.08 47.39
CA ASP A 316 -13.69 2.42 46.47
C ASP A 316 -15.00 1.67 46.78
N GLU A 317 -16.15 2.30 46.46
CA GLU A 317 -17.47 1.68 46.63
C GLU A 317 -17.66 0.47 45.72
N ASP A 318 -17.03 0.50 44.52
CA ASP A 318 -17.00 -0.65 43.63
C ASP A 318 -15.98 -1.69 44.15
N ARG A 319 -16.52 -2.80 44.63
CA ARG A 319 -15.72 -3.89 45.22
C ARG A 319 -14.66 -4.46 44.24
N ALA A 320 -14.94 -4.49 42.93
CA ALA A 320 -13.99 -5.02 41.97
C ALA A 320 -12.82 -4.06 41.77
N VAL A 321 -13.06 -2.76 41.70
CA VAL A 321 -12.04 -1.71 41.64
C VAL A 321 -11.21 -1.73 42.93
N ALA A 322 -11.85 -1.77 44.10
CA ALA A 322 -11.18 -1.80 45.38
C ALA A 322 -10.26 -3.02 45.54
N LEU A 323 -10.69 -4.19 45.07
CA LEU A 323 -9.90 -5.43 45.12
C LEU A 323 -8.60 -5.30 44.23
N VAL A 324 -8.77 -4.80 43.02
CA VAL A 324 -7.64 -4.61 42.09
C VAL A 324 -6.65 -3.57 42.63
N ALA A 325 -7.16 -2.44 43.11
CA ALA A 325 -6.31 -1.40 43.69
C ALA A 325 -5.58 -1.89 44.94
N THR A 326 -6.22 -2.65 45.81
CA THR A 326 -5.60 -3.24 47.03
C THR A 326 -4.45 -4.18 46.64
N ALA A 327 -4.66 -5.04 45.66
CA ALA A 327 -3.62 -5.96 45.20
C ALA A 327 -2.36 -5.18 44.68
N PHE A 328 -2.56 -4.11 43.92
CA PHE A 328 -1.45 -3.29 43.40
C PHE A 328 -0.76 -2.46 44.48
N VAL A 329 -1.47 -1.90 45.46
CA VAL A 329 -0.85 -1.22 46.59
C VAL A 329 0.09 -2.18 47.36
N GLY A 330 -0.39 -3.43 47.59
CA GLY A 330 0.47 -4.45 48.25
C GLY A 330 1.74 -4.79 47.47
N VAL A 331 1.65 -4.90 46.15
CA VAL A 331 2.83 -5.16 45.27
C VAL A 331 3.82 -3.98 45.33
N LEU A 332 3.33 -2.75 45.25
CA LEU A 332 4.20 -1.54 45.25
C LEU A 332 4.86 -1.32 46.60
N GLU A 333 4.19 -1.63 47.73
CA GLU A 333 4.77 -1.54 49.07
C GLU A 333 5.78 -2.65 49.33
N GLY A 334 5.52 -3.87 48.85
CA GLY A 334 6.49 -4.99 48.94
C GLY A 334 7.79 -4.74 48.15
N ARG A 335 7.73 -4.10 46.99
CA ARG A 335 8.94 -3.70 46.23
C ARG A 335 9.77 -2.65 46.97
N SER A 336 9.15 -1.70 47.62
CA SER A 336 9.84 -0.62 48.37
C SER A 336 10.62 -1.14 49.61
N VAL A 337 10.32 -2.33 50.11
CA VAL A 337 11.02 -2.96 51.24
C VAL A 337 12.28 -3.70 50.80
N HIS A 338 12.37 -4.14 49.55
CA HIS A 338 13.52 -4.87 48.99
C HIS A 338 14.63 -3.96 48.42
N GLU A 339 14.35 -2.69 48.18
CA GLU A 339 15.29 -1.68 47.67
C GLU A 339 16.00 -0.86 48.77
N ARG A 340 15.73 -1.14 50.04
CA ARG A 340 16.42 -0.55 51.21
C ARG A 340 17.35 -1.57 51.83
#